data_553ac8944cef8cffc2b89b35024f7888
#
_entry.id   553ac8944cef8cffc2b89b35024f7888
#
_cell.length_a   1.000
_cell.length_b   1.000
_cell.length_c   1.000
_cell.angle_alpha   90.00
_cell.angle_beta   90.00
_cell.angle_gamma   90.00
#
_symmetry.space_group_name_H-M   'P 1'
#
loop_
_entity.id
_entity.type
_entity.pdbx_description
1 polymer ?
#
loop_
_entity_poly.entity_id
_entity_poly.type
_entity_poly.pdbx_seq_one_letter_code
_entity_poly.pdbx_strand_id
1 'polypeptide(L)'
;MKITNIRRKVATLLLLFISYTLTIAQSNPDSEELGKALEYFTAAKYHEALLIFQRLDKTYKLNNRFKAYIGLCYYNEWDYETAAKYLDKAIPQLEAFAPRERSVYYYAAGECHFNLKQYKEATPYYNKTLTVCYDREKPNVYYRLGLCYMFMQDWKHAFLQYEKSQEAYKVYKNDENTQSRLAQIERMAEACWTKFAASLPKDTINLEKIRANLKTKQLPIKISIYTDSTSTDDNIIIPSKPNLPISPINLDKLFMNKLEVKDEN
;
A
#
# COMPACT_ATOMS: atom_id res chain seq x y z
N MET A 1 -21.40 -70.17 -8.32
CA MET A 1 -20.34 -69.26 -8.86
C MET A 1 -20.86 -67.91 -9.33
N LYS A 2 -22.09 -67.66 -9.73
CA LYS A 2 -22.60 -66.32 -10.17
C LYS A 2 -22.89 -65.36 -9.03
N ILE A 3 -23.31 -65.81 -7.87
CA ILE A 3 -23.74 -64.99 -6.72
C ILE A 3 -22.52 -64.34 -6.02
N THR A 4 -21.37 -64.96 -5.98
CA THR A 4 -20.14 -64.46 -5.38
C THR A 4 -19.54 -63.31 -6.21
N ASN A 5 -19.68 -63.33 -7.55
CA ASN A 5 -19.24 -62.26 -8.45
C ASN A 5 -20.12 -61.00 -8.37
N ILE A 6 -21.44 -61.19 -8.11
CA ILE A 6 -22.35 -60.05 -7.93
C ILE A 6 -22.05 -59.35 -6.60
N ARG A 7 -21.82 -60.08 -5.52
CA ARG A 7 -21.47 -59.50 -4.21
C ARG A 7 -20.14 -58.76 -4.26
N ARG A 8 -19.13 -59.29 -4.98
CA ARG A 8 -17.87 -58.58 -5.18
C ARG A 8 -18.05 -57.28 -5.97
N LYS A 9 -18.82 -57.28 -7.05
CA LYS A 9 -19.09 -56.07 -7.86
C LYS A 9 -19.87 -55.02 -7.07
N VAL A 10 -20.83 -55.40 -6.24
CA VAL A 10 -21.58 -54.49 -5.38
C VAL A 10 -20.67 -53.91 -4.29
N ALA A 11 -19.80 -54.72 -3.71
CA ALA A 11 -18.85 -54.25 -2.70
C ALA A 11 -17.82 -53.24 -3.28
N THR A 12 -17.31 -53.48 -4.51
CA THR A 12 -16.41 -52.54 -5.19
C THR A 12 -17.12 -51.26 -5.58
N LEU A 13 -18.38 -51.30 -6.01
CA LEU A 13 -19.18 -50.10 -6.30
C LEU A 13 -19.45 -49.27 -5.04
N LEU A 14 -19.74 -49.93 -3.92
CA LEU A 14 -19.93 -49.27 -2.62
C LEU A 14 -18.62 -48.60 -2.12
N LEU A 15 -17.48 -49.27 -2.27
CA LEU A 15 -16.18 -48.70 -1.92
C LEU A 15 -15.83 -47.49 -2.79
N LEU A 16 -16.11 -47.54 -4.10
CA LEU A 16 -15.93 -46.40 -5.00
C LEU A 16 -16.86 -45.23 -4.67
N PHE A 17 -18.10 -45.51 -4.25
CA PHE A 17 -19.06 -44.51 -3.84
C PHE A 17 -18.66 -43.84 -2.52
N ILE A 18 -18.13 -44.62 -1.56
CA ILE A 18 -17.61 -44.09 -0.28
C ILE A 18 -16.35 -43.24 -0.52
N SER A 19 -15.46 -43.67 -1.41
CA SER A 19 -14.27 -42.87 -1.76
C SER A 19 -14.65 -41.55 -2.48
N TYR A 20 -15.67 -41.58 -3.32
CA TYR A 20 -16.18 -40.40 -4.02
C TYR A 20 -16.89 -39.41 -3.06
N THR A 21 -17.66 -39.93 -2.09
CA THR A 21 -18.29 -39.07 -1.06
C THR A 21 -17.27 -38.46 -0.09
N LEU A 22 -16.19 -39.17 0.20
CA LEU A 22 -15.08 -38.63 1.02
C LEU A 22 -14.31 -37.49 0.31
N THR A 23 -14.20 -37.53 -1.03
CA THR A 23 -13.58 -36.44 -1.79
C THR A 23 -14.49 -35.21 -1.94
N ILE A 24 -15.83 -35.41 -1.95
CA ILE A 24 -16.78 -34.28 -2.00
C ILE A 24 -16.94 -33.60 -0.63
N ALA A 25 -16.75 -34.35 0.48
CA ALA A 25 -16.86 -33.82 1.84
C ALA A 25 -15.66 -32.96 2.27
N GLN A 26 -14.63 -32.89 1.46
CA GLN A 26 -13.56 -31.92 1.60
C GLN A 26 -13.97 -30.56 0.96
N SER A 27 -15.09 -30.01 1.39
CA SER A 27 -15.33 -28.59 1.26
C SER A 27 -14.20 -27.89 1.99
N ASN A 28 -13.37 -27.21 1.25
CA ASN A 28 -12.15 -26.58 1.74
C ASN A 28 -12.50 -25.66 2.95
N PRO A 29 -12.27 -26.08 4.20
CA PRO A 29 -12.48 -25.18 5.35
C PRO A 29 -11.65 -23.91 5.24
N ASP A 30 -10.69 -23.91 4.35
CA ASP A 30 -9.71 -22.87 4.12
C ASP A 30 -10.26 -21.69 3.32
N SER A 31 -11.18 -21.90 2.40
CA SER A 31 -11.81 -20.82 1.62
C SER A 31 -12.73 -19.96 2.50
N GLU A 32 -13.45 -20.56 3.43
CA GLU A 32 -14.30 -19.84 4.38
C GLU A 32 -13.45 -19.05 5.38
N GLU A 33 -12.40 -19.66 5.93
CA GLU A 33 -11.47 -18.96 6.81
C GLU A 33 -10.74 -17.83 6.11
N LEU A 34 -10.35 -18.02 4.86
CA LEU A 34 -9.72 -16.97 4.06
C LEU A 34 -10.69 -15.81 3.81
N GLY A 35 -11.97 -16.13 3.50
CA GLY A 35 -13.03 -15.12 3.37
C GLY A 35 -13.20 -14.33 4.66
N LYS A 36 -13.22 -14.99 5.82
CA LYS A 36 -13.32 -14.34 7.14
C LYS A 36 -12.10 -13.46 7.45
N ALA A 37 -10.89 -13.90 7.08
CA ALA A 37 -9.69 -13.07 7.23
C ALA A 37 -9.76 -11.79 6.41
N LEU A 38 -10.26 -11.87 5.17
CA LEU A 38 -10.47 -10.72 4.30
C LEU A 38 -11.57 -9.79 4.84
N GLU A 39 -12.66 -10.34 5.37
CA GLU A 39 -13.71 -9.55 6.03
C GLU A 39 -13.15 -8.77 7.22
N TYR A 40 -12.39 -9.41 8.10
CA TYR A 40 -11.73 -8.71 9.21
C TYR A 40 -10.74 -7.65 8.72
N PHE A 41 -9.97 -7.96 7.67
CA PHE A 41 -9.03 -7.02 7.09
C PHE A 41 -9.74 -5.78 6.54
N THR A 42 -10.83 -5.94 5.78
CA THR A 42 -11.63 -4.85 5.23
C THR A 42 -12.33 -4.04 6.32
N ALA A 43 -12.76 -4.70 7.40
CA ALA A 43 -13.33 -4.06 8.59
C ALA A 43 -12.25 -3.39 9.49
N ALA A 44 -11.01 -3.28 9.03
CA ALA A 44 -9.86 -2.74 9.79
C ALA A 44 -9.58 -3.47 11.12
N LYS A 45 -10.06 -4.70 11.28
CA LYS A 45 -9.75 -5.61 12.39
C LYS A 45 -8.46 -6.37 12.08
N TYR A 46 -7.35 -5.64 12.04
CA TYR A 46 -6.09 -6.16 11.53
C TYR A 46 -5.51 -7.27 12.39
N HIS A 47 -5.72 -7.22 13.71
CA HIS A 47 -5.26 -8.25 14.62
C HIS A 47 -5.95 -9.59 14.34
N GLU A 48 -7.28 -9.59 14.27
CA GLU A 48 -8.07 -10.79 13.98
C GLU A 48 -7.77 -11.36 12.60
N ALA A 49 -7.63 -10.48 11.60
CA ALA A 49 -7.22 -10.88 10.25
C ALA A 49 -5.84 -11.55 10.27
N LEU A 50 -4.88 -10.96 10.99
CA LEU A 50 -3.51 -11.45 11.10
C LEU A 50 -3.44 -12.87 11.67
N LEU A 51 -4.18 -13.15 12.74
CA LEU A 51 -4.22 -14.49 13.37
C LEU A 51 -4.67 -15.56 12.38
N ILE A 52 -5.69 -15.26 11.56
CA ILE A 52 -6.20 -16.20 10.57
C ILE A 52 -5.21 -16.33 9.41
N PHE A 53 -4.72 -15.23 8.84
CA PHE A 53 -3.74 -15.29 7.75
C PHE A 53 -2.47 -16.04 8.14
N GLN A 54 -1.93 -15.84 9.34
CA GLN A 54 -0.76 -16.56 9.83
C GLN A 54 -0.99 -18.07 9.92
N ARG A 55 -2.17 -18.48 10.45
CA ARG A 55 -2.54 -19.90 10.52
C ARG A 55 -2.63 -20.51 9.13
N LEU A 56 -3.29 -19.81 8.19
CA LEU A 56 -3.42 -20.25 6.81
C LEU A 56 -2.07 -20.29 6.09
N ASP A 57 -1.20 -19.29 6.28
CA ASP A 57 0.12 -19.27 5.66
C ASP A 57 1.03 -20.42 6.16
N LYS A 58 0.93 -20.75 7.45
CA LYS A 58 1.66 -21.88 8.03
C LYS A 58 1.21 -23.23 7.44
N THR A 59 -0.08 -23.38 7.17
CA THR A 59 -0.66 -24.64 6.69
C THR A 59 -0.55 -24.79 5.17
N TYR A 60 -0.82 -23.73 4.41
CA TYR A 60 -1.02 -23.78 2.94
C TYR A 60 0.00 -22.97 2.14
N LYS A 61 0.90 -22.23 2.79
CA LYS A 61 1.89 -21.36 2.12
C LYS A 61 1.22 -20.38 1.18
N LEU A 62 0.50 -19.42 1.74
CA LEU A 62 -0.26 -18.40 1.00
C LEU A 62 0.61 -17.72 -0.08
N ASN A 63 -0.04 -17.31 -1.17
CA ASN A 63 0.61 -16.57 -2.25
C ASN A 63 1.08 -15.17 -1.79
N ASN A 64 1.86 -14.49 -2.64
CA ASN A 64 2.48 -13.23 -2.28
C ASN A 64 1.48 -12.10 -2.04
N ARG A 65 0.28 -12.13 -2.62
CA ARG A 65 -0.77 -11.16 -2.34
C ARG A 65 -1.25 -11.25 -0.88
N PHE A 66 -1.53 -12.46 -0.39
CA PHE A 66 -1.92 -12.66 1.00
C PHE A 66 -0.75 -12.41 1.97
N LYS A 67 0.49 -12.69 1.56
CA LYS A 67 1.67 -12.29 2.34
C LYS A 67 1.80 -10.78 2.45
N ALA A 68 1.44 -10.03 1.41
CA ALA A 68 1.36 -8.58 1.49
C ALA A 68 0.25 -8.13 2.46
N TYR A 69 -0.91 -8.81 2.50
CA TYR A 69 -1.95 -8.52 3.52
C TYR A 69 -1.45 -8.80 4.94
N ILE A 70 -0.69 -9.87 5.16
CA ILE A 70 -0.01 -10.11 6.44
C ILE A 70 0.91 -8.93 6.78
N GLY A 71 1.71 -8.47 5.82
CA GLY A 71 2.56 -7.30 5.98
C GLY A 71 1.77 -6.03 6.34
N LEU A 72 0.61 -5.81 5.68
CA LEU A 72 -0.27 -4.68 6.02
C LEU A 72 -0.90 -4.81 7.40
N CYS A 73 -1.24 -6.02 7.84
CA CYS A 73 -1.73 -6.24 9.21
C CYS A 73 -0.66 -5.86 10.22
N TYR A 74 0.58 -6.35 10.06
CA TYR A 74 1.70 -5.97 10.93
C TYR A 74 1.98 -4.46 10.91
N TYR A 75 1.90 -3.81 9.74
CA TYR A 75 2.02 -2.37 9.61
C TYR A 75 0.98 -1.63 10.46
N ASN A 76 -0.27 -2.08 10.44
CA ASN A 76 -1.34 -1.47 11.23
C ASN A 76 -1.25 -1.82 12.71
N GLU A 77 -0.61 -2.92 13.09
CA GLU A 77 -0.27 -3.29 14.46
C GLU A 77 1.06 -2.64 14.93
N TRP A 78 1.68 -1.79 14.09
CA TRP A 78 2.88 -1.02 14.37
C TRP A 78 4.16 -1.87 14.52
N ASP A 79 4.10 -3.14 14.15
CA ASP A 79 5.29 -3.99 13.98
C ASP A 79 5.93 -3.73 12.62
N TYR A 80 6.60 -2.59 12.49
CA TYR A 80 7.19 -2.14 11.24
C TYR A 80 8.31 -3.05 10.74
N GLU A 81 9.03 -3.70 11.64
CA GLU A 81 10.12 -4.60 11.27
C GLU A 81 9.58 -5.86 10.57
N THR A 82 8.57 -6.50 11.16
CA THR A 82 7.95 -7.68 10.56
C THR A 82 7.17 -7.30 9.30
N ALA A 83 6.46 -6.16 9.32
CA ALA A 83 5.75 -5.64 8.15
C ALA A 83 6.70 -5.43 6.95
N ALA A 84 7.84 -4.78 7.16
CA ALA A 84 8.85 -4.56 6.12
C ALA A 84 9.31 -5.89 5.53
N LYS A 85 9.66 -6.88 6.35
CA LYS A 85 10.10 -8.21 5.90
C LYS A 85 9.08 -8.90 4.98
N TYR A 86 7.78 -8.81 5.33
CA TYR A 86 6.72 -9.37 4.49
C TYR A 86 6.52 -8.60 3.20
N LEU A 87 6.47 -7.27 3.27
CA LEU A 87 6.22 -6.39 2.12
C LEU A 87 7.39 -6.42 1.14
N ASP A 88 8.63 -6.32 1.60
CA ASP A 88 9.83 -6.36 0.75
C ASP A 88 9.91 -7.66 -0.05
N LYS A 89 9.53 -8.78 0.57
CA LYS A 89 9.51 -10.08 -0.07
C LYS A 89 8.36 -10.24 -1.05
N ALA A 90 7.18 -9.71 -0.73
CA ALA A 90 5.98 -9.88 -1.54
C ALA A 90 5.95 -8.93 -2.76
N ILE A 91 6.32 -7.66 -2.58
CA ILE A 91 6.19 -6.59 -3.57
C ILE A 91 6.77 -6.93 -4.95
N PRO A 92 7.96 -7.54 -5.10
CA PRO A 92 8.51 -7.87 -6.41
C PRO A 92 7.63 -8.83 -7.24
N GLN A 93 6.76 -9.58 -6.58
CA GLN A 93 5.87 -10.56 -7.21
C GLN A 93 4.46 -10.00 -7.50
N LEU A 94 4.23 -8.72 -7.21
CA LEU A 94 2.92 -8.08 -7.33
C LEU A 94 2.80 -7.12 -8.52
N GLU A 95 3.74 -7.13 -9.44
CA GLU A 95 3.75 -6.19 -10.58
C GLU A 95 2.56 -6.36 -11.54
N ALA A 96 1.98 -7.57 -11.61
CA ALA A 96 0.80 -7.85 -12.42
C ALA A 96 -0.52 -7.32 -11.83
N PHE A 97 -0.52 -6.91 -10.55
CA PHE A 97 -1.72 -6.41 -9.90
C PHE A 97 -2.03 -4.96 -10.29
N ALA A 98 -3.29 -4.56 -10.08
CA ALA A 98 -3.76 -3.23 -10.42
C ALA A 98 -2.87 -2.13 -9.79
N PRO A 99 -2.56 -1.04 -10.53
CA PRO A 99 -1.68 0.03 -10.04
C PRO A 99 -2.09 0.56 -8.65
N ARG A 100 -3.39 0.71 -8.42
CA ARG A 100 -3.95 1.23 -7.16
C ARG A 100 -3.72 0.29 -5.98
N GLU A 101 -3.85 -1.01 -6.19
CA GLU A 101 -3.53 -2.01 -5.18
C GLU A 101 -2.04 -1.97 -4.83
N ARG A 102 -1.17 -1.90 -5.84
CA ARG A 102 0.28 -1.80 -5.64
C ARG A 102 0.68 -0.54 -4.87
N SER A 103 -0.03 0.57 -5.06
CA SER A 103 0.28 1.82 -4.35
C SER A 103 0.18 1.66 -2.83
N VAL A 104 -0.77 0.85 -2.35
CA VAL A 104 -0.93 0.54 -0.92
C VAL A 104 0.30 -0.16 -0.36
N TYR A 105 0.75 -1.20 -1.07
CA TYR A 105 1.91 -1.97 -0.63
C TYR A 105 3.20 -1.15 -0.65
N TYR A 106 3.41 -0.38 -1.73
CA TYR A 106 4.58 0.49 -1.83
C TYR A 106 4.59 1.56 -0.74
N TYR A 107 3.44 2.20 -0.50
CA TYR A 107 3.36 3.20 0.54
C TYR A 107 3.60 2.60 1.93
N ALA A 108 2.96 1.49 2.26
CA ALA A 108 3.13 0.82 3.55
C ALA A 108 4.58 0.37 3.77
N ALA A 109 5.26 -0.17 2.74
CA ALA A 109 6.68 -0.50 2.83
C ALA A 109 7.53 0.74 3.08
N GLY A 110 7.25 1.85 2.36
CA GLY A 110 7.90 3.14 2.61
C GLY A 110 7.72 3.63 4.05
N GLU A 111 6.50 3.55 4.59
CA GLU A 111 6.20 3.93 5.98
C GLU A 111 6.89 3.01 6.99
N CYS A 112 6.98 1.70 6.73
CA CYS A 112 7.71 0.77 7.59
C CYS A 112 9.19 1.18 7.69
N HIS A 113 9.87 1.31 6.56
CA HIS A 113 11.26 1.74 6.54
C HIS A 113 11.47 3.13 7.13
N PHE A 114 10.54 4.06 6.87
CA PHE A 114 10.58 5.42 7.46
C PHE A 114 10.54 5.37 9.00
N ASN A 115 9.61 4.59 9.58
CA ASN A 115 9.49 4.46 11.04
C ASN A 115 10.68 3.73 11.66
N LEU A 116 11.32 2.83 10.91
CA LEU A 116 12.59 2.19 11.28
C LEU A 116 13.81 3.12 11.08
N LYS A 117 13.60 4.38 10.68
CA LYS A 117 14.66 5.37 10.36
C LYS A 117 15.56 4.95 9.19
N GLN A 118 15.11 4.04 8.38
CA GLN A 118 15.77 3.56 7.16
C GLN A 118 15.33 4.44 5.97
N TYR A 119 15.71 5.72 6.02
CA TYR A 119 15.19 6.73 5.07
C TYR A 119 15.63 6.49 3.63
N LYS A 120 16.83 5.92 3.45
CA LYS A 120 17.36 5.55 2.14
C LYS A 120 16.55 4.42 1.51
N GLU A 121 16.15 3.44 2.30
CA GLU A 121 15.34 2.29 1.91
C GLU A 121 13.87 2.70 1.67
N ALA A 122 13.34 3.66 2.42
CA ALA A 122 11.99 4.20 2.26
C ALA A 122 11.79 4.93 0.92
N THR A 123 12.82 5.69 0.49
CA THR A 123 12.75 6.56 -0.70
C THR A 123 12.31 5.85 -1.98
N PRO A 124 12.86 4.68 -2.39
CA PRO A 124 12.43 3.98 -3.59
C PRO A 124 10.98 3.51 -3.53
N TYR A 125 10.46 3.16 -2.37
CA TYR A 125 9.06 2.77 -2.20
C TYR A 125 8.10 3.94 -2.39
N TYR A 126 8.39 5.11 -1.81
CA TYR A 126 7.60 6.31 -2.06
C TYR A 126 7.66 6.74 -3.53
N ASN A 127 8.81 6.63 -4.18
CA ASN A 127 8.91 6.91 -5.62
C ASN A 127 8.06 5.95 -6.45
N LYS A 128 8.05 4.65 -6.14
CA LYS A 128 7.13 3.69 -6.77
C LYS A 128 5.67 4.04 -6.49
N THR A 129 5.33 4.47 -5.29
CA THR A 129 3.98 4.94 -4.95
C THR A 129 3.54 6.07 -5.87
N LEU A 130 4.38 7.08 -6.11
CA LEU A 130 4.08 8.22 -7.00
C LEU A 130 3.74 7.81 -8.43
N THR A 131 4.24 6.67 -8.91
CA THR A 131 3.97 6.20 -10.28
C THR A 131 2.60 5.54 -10.44
N VAL A 132 1.96 5.13 -9.34
CA VAL A 132 0.75 4.29 -9.38
C VAL A 132 -0.40 4.80 -8.50
N CYS A 133 -0.15 5.72 -7.57
CA CYS A 133 -1.17 6.28 -6.68
C CYS A 133 -2.09 7.28 -7.40
N TYR A 134 -3.19 7.67 -6.76
CA TYR A 134 -4.03 8.76 -7.23
C TYR A 134 -3.33 10.11 -7.09
N ASP A 135 -3.61 11.04 -8.00
CA ASP A 135 -3.00 12.37 -7.96
C ASP A 135 -3.27 13.11 -6.65
N ARG A 136 -4.47 12.94 -6.07
CA ARG A 136 -4.83 13.49 -4.76
C ARG A 136 -4.01 12.95 -3.58
N GLU A 137 -3.30 11.84 -3.76
CA GLU A 137 -2.45 11.21 -2.74
C GLU A 137 -0.99 11.69 -2.85
N LYS A 138 -0.58 12.14 -4.04
CA LYS A 138 0.78 12.60 -4.31
C LYS A 138 1.30 13.67 -3.34
N PRO A 139 0.48 14.65 -2.88
CA PRO A 139 0.95 15.65 -1.92
C PRO A 139 1.58 15.03 -0.68
N ASN A 140 0.92 14.00 -0.12
CA ASN A 140 1.40 13.31 1.07
C ASN A 140 2.68 12.51 0.80
N VAL A 141 2.77 11.87 -0.38
CA VAL A 141 3.95 11.09 -0.75
C VAL A 141 5.16 11.99 -0.96
N TYR A 142 4.98 13.15 -1.62
CA TYR A 142 6.04 14.16 -1.73
C TYR A 142 6.49 14.69 -0.36
N TYR A 143 5.54 14.91 0.55
CA TYR A 143 5.87 15.32 1.93
C TYR A 143 6.74 14.26 2.62
N ARG A 144 6.42 12.97 2.50
CA ARG A 144 7.22 11.88 3.06
C ARG A 144 8.61 11.79 2.45
N LEU A 145 8.72 11.95 1.13
CA LEU A 145 10.02 12.04 0.45
C LEU A 145 10.83 13.23 0.96
N GLY A 146 10.20 14.40 1.14
CA GLY A 146 10.82 15.56 1.75
C GLY A 146 11.41 15.27 3.12
N LEU A 147 10.66 14.57 3.98
CA LEU A 147 11.14 14.13 5.28
C LEU A 147 12.32 13.15 5.17
N CYS A 148 12.26 12.16 4.29
CA CYS A 148 13.36 11.23 4.07
C CYS A 148 14.65 11.97 3.70
N TYR A 149 14.59 12.83 2.70
CA TYR A 149 15.75 13.61 2.26
C TYR A 149 16.25 14.56 3.35
N MET A 150 15.35 15.19 4.12
CA MET A 150 15.70 16.06 5.23
C MET A 150 16.48 15.28 6.32
N PHE A 151 16.01 14.09 6.70
CA PHE A 151 16.71 13.25 7.69
C PHE A 151 18.04 12.71 7.16
N MET A 152 18.18 12.53 5.85
CA MET A 152 19.46 12.20 5.20
C MET A 152 20.36 13.42 4.99
N GLN A 153 19.92 14.63 5.40
CA GLN A 153 20.62 15.91 5.19
C GLN A 153 20.82 16.29 3.71
N ASP A 154 20.05 15.68 2.82
CA ASP A 154 20.00 16.07 1.41
C ASP A 154 19.02 17.25 1.24
N TRP A 155 19.49 18.41 1.67
CA TRP A 155 18.68 19.64 1.78
C TRP A 155 18.10 20.08 0.44
N LYS A 156 18.83 19.85 -0.65
CA LYS A 156 18.38 20.19 -2.00
C LYS A 156 17.17 19.35 -2.41
N HIS A 157 17.26 18.04 -2.29
CA HIS A 157 16.13 17.15 -2.66
C HIS A 157 14.98 17.30 -1.67
N ALA A 158 15.25 17.51 -0.38
CA ALA A 158 14.21 17.79 0.61
C ALA A 158 13.39 19.05 0.21
N PHE A 159 14.07 20.17 -0.09
CA PHE A 159 13.44 21.39 -0.58
C PHE A 159 12.54 21.12 -1.79
N LEU A 160 13.07 20.42 -2.80
CA LEU A 160 12.33 20.14 -4.03
C LEU A 160 11.08 19.27 -3.79
N GLN A 161 11.15 18.30 -2.89
CA GLN A 161 10.00 17.47 -2.58
C GLN A 161 8.92 18.23 -1.79
N TYR A 162 9.32 19.12 -0.88
CA TYR A 162 8.38 19.98 -0.17
C TYR A 162 7.70 20.99 -1.12
N GLU A 163 8.40 21.58 -2.08
CA GLU A 163 7.82 22.45 -3.10
C GLU A 163 6.76 21.67 -3.92
N LYS A 164 7.09 20.46 -4.39
CA LYS A 164 6.12 19.59 -5.10
C LYS A 164 4.92 19.24 -4.24
N SER A 165 5.15 18.95 -2.96
CA SER A 165 4.07 18.68 -2.00
C SER A 165 3.16 19.89 -1.87
N GLN A 166 3.72 21.08 -1.69
CA GLN A 166 2.95 22.32 -1.56
C GLN A 166 2.08 22.60 -2.79
N GLU A 167 2.66 22.48 -4.00
CA GLU A 167 1.91 22.71 -5.24
C GLU A 167 0.78 21.68 -5.41
N ALA A 168 1.05 20.41 -5.16
CA ALA A 168 0.04 19.38 -5.26
C ALA A 168 -1.07 19.56 -4.20
N TYR A 169 -0.75 19.99 -2.98
CA TYR A 169 -1.77 20.32 -1.97
C TYR A 169 -2.67 21.48 -2.39
N LYS A 170 -2.13 22.52 -3.02
CA LYS A 170 -2.93 23.67 -3.52
C LYS A 170 -3.96 23.23 -4.56
N VAL A 171 -3.65 22.18 -5.34
CA VAL A 171 -4.54 21.68 -6.39
C VAL A 171 -5.63 20.74 -5.83
N TYR A 172 -5.24 19.82 -4.92
CA TYR A 172 -6.10 18.69 -4.57
C TYR A 172 -6.77 18.78 -3.21
N LYS A 173 -6.41 19.73 -2.36
CA LYS A 173 -6.97 19.87 -1.02
C LYS A 173 -7.19 21.34 -0.68
N ASN A 174 -8.38 21.68 -0.24
CA ASN A 174 -8.77 23.05 0.08
C ASN A 174 -9.62 23.13 1.36
N ASP A 175 -9.24 22.41 2.42
CA ASP A 175 -9.86 22.41 3.73
C ASP A 175 -8.99 23.11 4.78
N GLU A 176 -9.52 23.42 5.97
CA GLU A 176 -8.78 24.07 7.06
C GLU A 176 -7.57 23.26 7.54
N ASN A 177 -7.68 21.94 7.56
CA ASN A 177 -6.56 21.05 7.91
C ASN A 177 -5.42 21.16 6.90
N THR A 178 -5.76 21.41 5.64
CA THR A 178 -4.79 21.63 4.56
C THR A 178 -4.01 22.93 4.77
N GLN A 179 -4.62 23.99 5.26
CA GLN A 179 -3.93 25.28 5.49
C GLN A 179 -2.80 25.13 6.51
N SER A 180 -3.08 24.46 7.64
CA SER A 180 -2.06 24.18 8.66
C SER A 180 -0.92 23.32 8.10
N ARG A 181 -1.24 22.33 7.28
CA ARG A 181 -0.26 21.46 6.62
C ARG A 181 0.58 22.25 5.61
N LEU A 182 -0.05 23.09 4.80
CA LEU A 182 0.66 23.97 3.84
C LEU A 182 1.66 24.89 4.56
N ALA A 183 1.24 25.53 5.64
CA ALA A 183 2.12 26.39 6.43
C ALA A 183 3.30 25.60 7.04
N GLN A 184 3.08 24.35 7.45
CA GLN A 184 4.15 23.48 7.93
C GLN A 184 5.14 23.14 6.79
N ILE A 185 4.62 22.72 5.63
CA ILE A 185 5.45 22.35 4.47
C ILE A 185 6.28 23.54 4.01
N GLU A 186 5.70 24.73 3.96
CA GLU A 186 6.40 25.96 3.57
C GLU A 186 7.57 26.26 4.50
N ARG A 187 7.36 26.20 5.83
CA ARG A 187 8.45 26.38 6.81
C ARG A 187 9.55 25.34 6.64
N MET A 188 9.19 24.09 6.36
CA MET A 188 10.18 23.01 6.15
C MET A 188 10.94 23.21 4.84
N ALA A 189 10.26 23.62 3.76
CA ALA A 189 10.90 23.96 2.50
C ALA A 189 11.90 25.09 2.67
N GLU A 190 11.52 26.17 3.37
CA GLU A 190 12.39 27.32 3.61
C GLU A 190 13.61 26.96 4.47
N ALA A 191 13.41 26.16 5.52
CA ALA A 191 14.51 25.67 6.35
C ALA A 191 15.50 24.80 5.55
N CYS A 192 15.00 23.94 4.67
CA CYS A 192 15.85 23.12 3.79
C CYS A 192 16.56 23.97 2.74
N TRP A 193 15.88 24.98 2.17
CA TRP A 193 16.50 25.93 1.26
C TRP A 193 17.65 26.69 1.92
N THR A 194 17.44 27.21 3.11
CA THR A 194 18.46 27.96 3.88
C THR A 194 19.72 27.10 4.12
N LYS A 195 19.51 25.82 4.51
CA LYS A 195 20.64 24.90 4.72
C LYS A 195 21.34 24.54 3.42
N PHE A 196 20.60 24.35 2.34
CA PHE A 196 21.19 24.09 1.02
C PHE A 196 21.98 25.33 0.52
N ALA A 197 21.41 26.53 0.60
CA ALA A 197 22.05 27.74 0.20
C ALA A 197 23.36 28.00 0.97
N ALA A 198 23.36 27.73 2.28
CA ALA A 198 24.55 27.82 3.10
C ALA A 198 25.67 26.83 2.74
N SER A 199 25.32 25.70 2.07
CA SER A 199 26.28 24.71 1.58
C SER A 199 26.91 25.08 0.23
N LEU A 200 26.39 26.11 -0.45
CA LEU A 200 26.93 26.56 -1.73
C LEU A 200 28.20 27.43 -1.52
N PRO A 201 29.11 27.48 -2.51
CA PRO A 201 30.27 28.36 -2.45
C PRO A 201 29.88 29.82 -2.21
N LYS A 202 30.60 30.53 -1.38
CA LYS A 202 30.32 31.94 -1.02
C LYS A 202 30.29 32.90 -2.21
N ASP A 203 30.98 32.56 -3.28
CA ASP A 203 31.03 33.31 -4.53
C ASP A 203 29.85 33.07 -5.46
N THR A 204 28.86 32.31 -4.99
CA THR A 204 27.64 31.96 -5.77
C THR A 204 26.72 33.19 -5.84
N ILE A 205 26.80 33.91 -6.95
CA ILE A 205 26.33 35.29 -7.12
C ILE A 205 24.80 35.45 -7.17
N ASN A 206 24.00 34.38 -7.33
CA ASN A 206 22.55 34.57 -7.46
C ASN A 206 21.73 33.36 -6.92
N LEU A 207 21.55 33.33 -5.60
CA LEU A 207 20.77 32.27 -4.90
C LEU A 207 19.31 32.27 -5.37
N GLU A 208 18.70 33.40 -5.66
CA GLU A 208 17.32 33.49 -6.15
C GLU A 208 17.16 32.87 -7.53
N LYS A 209 18.12 33.07 -8.42
CA LYS A 209 18.14 32.46 -9.75
C LYS A 209 18.29 30.95 -9.65
N ILE A 210 19.13 30.45 -8.72
CA ILE A 210 19.27 29.02 -8.46
C ILE A 210 17.95 28.45 -7.95
N ARG A 211 17.32 29.12 -6.98
CA ARG A 211 16.02 28.72 -6.43
C ARG A 211 14.95 28.68 -7.50
N ALA A 212 14.84 29.69 -8.34
CA ALA A 212 13.89 29.75 -9.45
C ALA A 212 14.15 28.65 -10.48
N ASN A 213 15.41 28.43 -10.86
CA ASN A 213 15.78 27.37 -11.80
C ASN A 213 15.50 25.97 -11.27
N LEU A 214 15.66 25.73 -9.97
CA LEU A 214 15.32 24.46 -9.34
C LEU A 214 13.82 24.22 -9.38
N LYS A 215 13.01 25.25 -9.12
CA LYS A 215 11.55 25.17 -9.22
C LYS A 215 11.08 24.90 -10.65
N THR A 216 11.58 25.64 -11.63
CA THR A 216 11.13 25.53 -13.04
C THR A 216 11.57 24.24 -13.73
N LYS A 217 12.77 23.72 -13.45
CA LYS A 217 13.28 22.49 -14.10
C LYS A 217 12.62 21.18 -13.60
N GLN A 218 11.97 21.21 -12.43
CA GLN A 218 11.40 19.98 -11.82
C GLN A 218 9.88 20.00 -11.70
N LEU A 219 9.20 21.03 -12.20
CA LEU A 219 7.76 21.21 -12.07
C LEU A 219 6.95 21.19 -13.38
N PRO A 220 7.09 20.20 -14.29
CA PRO A 220 5.97 19.86 -15.12
C PRO A 220 5.16 18.76 -14.39
N ILE A 221 4.38 19.13 -13.37
CA ILE A 221 3.26 18.28 -12.96
C ILE A 221 2.28 18.33 -14.14
N LYS A 222 2.31 17.31 -14.99
CA LYS A 222 1.23 17.11 -15.96
C LYS A 222 -0.01 16.78 -15.15
N ILE A 223 -0.82 17.80 -14.92
CA ILE A 223 -2.17 17.67 -14.34
C ILE A 223 -3.02 17.10 -15.46
N SER A 224 -3.22 15.80 -15.50
CA SER A 224 -4.34 15.23 -16.25
C SER A 224 -5.59 15.53 -15.43
N ILE A 225 -6.36 16.51 -15.88
CA ILE A 225 -7.70 16.79 -15.36
C ILE A 225 -8.59 15.61 -15.82
N TYR A 226 -8.55 14.52 -15.06
CA TYR A 226 -9.62 13.54 -15.12
C TYR A 226 -10.76 14.12 -14.27
N THR A 227 -11.75 14.65 -14.94
CA THR A 227 -13.07 14.89 -14.36
C THR A 227 -13.69 13.53 -14.08
N ASP A 228 -13.47 13.02 -12.89
CA ASP A 228 -14.25 11.89 -12.36
C ASP A 228 -15.63 12.43 -11.97
N SER A 229 -16.51 12.49 -12.97
CA SER A 229 -17.94 12.59 -12.75
C SER A 229 -18.42 11.18 -12.42
N THR A 230 -18.67 10.94 -11.17
CA THR A 230 -19.45 9.88 -10.49
C THR A 230 -18.66 9.16 -9.40
N SER A 231 -18.82 9.65 -8.17
CA SER A 231 -19.18 8.80 -7.01
C SER A 231 -19.43 9.66 -5.78
N THR A 232 -20.67 9.93 -5.57
CA THR A 232 -21.26 10.11 -4.24
C THR A 232 -21.13 8.81 -3.50
N ASP A 233 -20.24 8.74 -2.52
CA ASP A 233 -20.35 7.90 -1.32
C ASP A 233 -19.33 8.38 -0.30
N ASP A 234 -19.74 9.46 0.39
CA ASP A 234 -19.19 9.85 1.67
C ASP A 234 -19.87 8.99 2.73
N ASN A 235 -19.11 8.14 3.40
CA ASN A 235 -19.28 7.76 4.82
C ASN A 235 -18.56 6.44 5.10
N ILE A 236 -17.26 6.53 5.36
CA ILE A 236 -16.60 5.54 6.22
C ILE A 236 -15.79 6.31 7.24
N ILE A 237 -16.31 6.38 8.46
CA ILE A 237 -15.63 6.92 9.63
C ILE A 237 -14.57 5.88 10.02
N ILE A 238 -13.30 6.22 9.79
CA ILE A 238 -12.17 5.45 10.33
C ILE A 238 -11.76 6.10 11.65
N PRO A 239 -11.57 5.30 12.71
CA PRO A 239 -11.10 5.85 13.99
C PRO A 239 -9.77 6.58 13.77
N SER A 240 -9.68 7.77 14.35
CA SER A 240 -8.53 8.66 14.28
C SER A 240 -7.29 8.03 14.91
N LYS A 241 -6.51 7.28 14.10
CA LYS A 241 -5.11 6.99 14.42
C LYS A 241 -4.25 8.17 13.97
N PRO A 242 -3.18 8.50 14.70
CA PRO A 242 -2.40 9.70 14.42
C PRO A 242 -1.79 9.64 13.02
N ASN A 243 -2.30 10.51 12.13
CA ASN A 243 -1.67 10.92 10.88
C ASN A 243 -1.26 9.82 9.87
N LEU A 244 -2.20 8.98 9.47
CA LEU A 244 -2.10 8.34 8.15
C LEU A 244 -2.59 9.35 7.10
N PRO A 245 -1.72 9.91 6.27
CA PRO A 245 -2.09 10.95 5.31
C PRO A 245 -2.66 10.42 4.00
N ILE A 246 -2.93 9.14 3.91
CA ILE A 246 -3.67 8.56 2.79
C ILE A 246 -5.08 8.28 3.30
N SER A 247 -6.08 8.90 2.66
CA SER A 247 -7.45 8.45 2.79
C SER A 247 -7.45 6.93 2.58
N PRO A 248 -8.12 6.16 3.44
CA PRO A 248 -8.17 4.73 3.26
C PRO A 248 -8.60 4.48 1.83
N ILE A 249 -7.74 3.78 1.10
CA ILE A 249 -8.12 3.26 -0.20
C ILE A 249 -9.37 2.44 0.08
N ASN A 250 -10.45 2.76 -0.63
CA ASN A 250 -11.67 1.99 -0.51
C ASN A 250 -11.38 0.57 -0.99
N LEU A 251 -10.97 -0.27 -0.03
CA LEU A 251 -10.62 -1.65 -0.27
C LEU A 251 -11.82 -2.42 -0.80
N ASP A 252 -13.06 -2.00 -0.46
CA ASP A 252 -14.27 -2.65 -0.96
C ASP A 252 -14.38 -2.59 -2.48
N LYS A 253 -13.99 -1.48 -3.12
CA LYS A 253 -13.91 -1.39 -4.59
C LYS A 253 -12.77 -2.24 -5.17
N LEU A 254 -11.72 -2.49 -4.40
CA LEU A 254 -10.57 -3.30 -4.83
C LEU A 254 -10.88 -4.79 -4.77
N PHE A 255 -11.73 -5.21 -3.83
CA PHE A 255 -12.04 -6.64 -3.57
C PHE A 255 -13.32 -7.13 -4.25
N MET A 256 -14.27 -6.23 -4.61
CA MET A 256 -15.52 -6.62 -5.28
C MET A 256 -15.33 -7.00 -6.76
N ASN A 257 -14.19 -6.72 -7.37
CA ASN A 257 -13.85 -7.23 -8.69
C ASN A 257 -13.11 -8.56 -8.59
N LYS A 258 -13.89 -9.63 -8.43
CA LYS A 258 -13.59 -11.00 -8.78
C LYS A 258 -12.60 -11.81 -7.94
N LEU A 259 -13.15 -12.52 -6.95
CA LEU A 259 -12.83 -13.92 -6.71
C LEU A 259 -13.35 -14.78 -7.88
N GLU A 260 -12.86 -14.61 -9.10
CA GLU A 260 -12.88 -15.65 -10.10
C GLU A 260 -11.65 -16.52 -9.88
N VAL A 261 -11.81 -17.53 -9.05
CA VAL A 261 -10.98 -18.73 -9.12
C VAL A 261 -11.29 -19.34 -10.49
N LYS A 262 -10.44 -19.13 -11.48
CA LYS A 262 -10.40 -20.02 -12.63
C LYS A 262 -9.82 -21.32 -12.15
N ASP A 263 -10.67 -22.32 -12.04
CA ASP A 263 -10.26 -23.71 -12.11
C ASP A 263 -9.58 -23.91 -13.47
N GLU A 264 -8.27 -23.89 -13.50
CA GLU A 264 -7.50 -24.40 -14.63
C GLU A 264 -7.27 -25.89 -14.37
N ASN A 265 -7.94 -26.69 -15.22
CA ASN A 265 -7.70 -28.13 -15.42
C ASN A 265 -6.24 -28.45 -15.75
#